data_3dbe101a366877b1b909b86bc2a2aa12
#
_entry.id   3dbe101a366877b1b909b86bc2a2aa12
#
_cell.length_a   1.000
_cell.length_b   1.000
_cell.length_c   1.000
_cell.angle_alpha   90.00
_cell.angle_beta   90.00
_cell.angle_gamma   90.00
#
_symmetry.space_group_name_H-M   'P 1'
#
loop_
_entity.id
_entity.type
_entity.pdbx_description
1 polymer ?
#
loop_
_entity_poly.entity_id
_entity_poly.type
_entity_poly.pdbx_seq_one_letter_code
_entity_poly.pdbx_strand_id
1 'polypeptide(L)'
;MIARWLTIIGIGEDGYSGLGQNARDALAGAGTIFGGKRHLDLLPKGLTGERIAWPSPFSDAYPMLLASRGQPVAVLASGDPMHFGMGATLTRYLAADEMRIIPAPSSFSLAAAAMGWPIQETQLLSVHGRPIETLFKAFAPGAKLLILSNDGGTPAQVAQMLSDAGFGSARLTVLEHLAGATERRIDGTANAWNHPRCADLNVLAVDCGKAMPPARLYPMLAGLPDEAFEHDGQLTKRDIRAITLARLAPLPGELLWDVGAGCGSIGIEWMRAHNSCQTLAIEANDKRQDLILRNSRALGVPDLQLVRGEAPAALQGLAEPDAVFIGGGVTDEGVMEACWEGLKPGGRLVANAVTIQSEMAIVGWRSAHGGELTKLAVSYAQPLGGFDAWRSALPVTVYAVRKPM
;
A
#
# COMPACT_ATOMS: atom_id res chain seq x y z
N MET A 1 -11.82 34.34 -12.35
CA MET A 1 -11.98 32.87 -12.47
C MET A 1 -11.00 32.39 -13.51
N ILE A 2 -10.09 31.50 -13.13
CA ILE A 2 -9.19 30.84 -14.11
C ILE A 2 -10.09 29.96 -14.98
N ALA A 3 -10.10 30.19 -16.30
CA ALA A 3 -10.90 29.34 -17.19
C ALA A 3 -10.35 27.89 -17.15
N ARG A 4 -11.24 26.90 -17.14
CA ARG A 4 -10.87 25.49 -17.28
C ARG A 4 -10.19 25.28 -18.62
N TRP A 5 -8.89 25.21 -18.60
CA TRP A 5 -8.06 25.09 -19.80
C TRP A 5 -7.73 23.65 -20.17
N LEU A 6 -7.77 22.73 -19.20
CA LEU A 6 -7.40 21.33 -19.35
C LEU A 6 -8.64 20.43 -19.30
N THR A 7 -8.87 19.61 -20.34
CA THR A 7 -9.90 18.57 -20.32
C THR A 7 -9.24 17.19 -20.31
N ILE A 8 -9.48 16.41 -19.25
CA ILE A 8 -8.97 15.04 -19.14
C ILE A 8 -10.08 14.09 -19.57
N ILE A 9 -9.83 13.29 -20.61
CA ILE A 9 -10.82 12.46 -21.29
C ILE A 9 -10.47 11.01 -21.13
N GLY A 10 -11.39 10.25 -20.53
CA GLY A 10 -11.30 8.80 -20.49
C GLY A 10 -11.56 8.19 -21.87
N ILE A 11 -10.70 7.25 -22.29
CA ILE A 11 -10.83 6.54 -23.56
C ILE A 11 -10.60 5.04 -23.32
N GLY A 12 -11.50 4.20 -23.90
CA GLY A 12 -11.38 2.75 -23.89
C GLY A 12 -10.65 2.22 -25.13
N GLU A 13 -10.58 0.89 -25.26
CA GLU A 13 -10.06 0.21 -26.45
C GLU A 13 -11.01 0.34 -27.66
N ASP A 14 -12.28 0.69 -27.46
CA ASP A 14 -13.24 1.10 -28.49
C ASP A 14 -12.89 2.46 -29.13
N GLY A 15 -11.91 3.15 -28.58
CA GLY A 15 -11.30 4.36 -29.15
C GLY A 15 -12.28 5.54 -29.29
N TYR A 16 -12.06 6.34 -30.35
CA TYR A 16 -12.88 7.52 -30.62
C TYR A 16 -14.37 7.17 -30.83
N SER A 17 -14.69 6.00 -31.34
CA SER A 17 -16.07 5.56 -31.56
C SER A 17 -16.86 5.36 -30.26
N GLY A 18 -16.20 4.96 -29.18
CA GLY A 18 -16.78 4.81 -27.86
C GLY A 18 -16.97 6.12 -27.08
N LEU A 19 -16.38 7.22 -27.56
CA LEU A 19 -16.48 8.49 -26.86
C LEU A 19 -17.88 9.12 -27.01
N GLY A 20 -18.42 9.61 -25.91
CA GLY A 20 -19.63 10.45 -25.91
C GLY A 20 -19.39 11.83 -26.56
N GLN A 21 -20.48 12.51 -26.94
CA GLN A 21 -20.40 13.79 -27.67
C GLN A 21 -19.56 14.84 -26.94
N ASN A 22 -19.71 15.00 -25.61
CA ASN A 22 -18.93 15.95 -24.83
C ASN A 22 -17.40 15.73 -24.92
N ALA A 23 -16.96 14.47 -24.99
CA ALA A 23 -15.55 14.13 -25.14
C ALA A 23 -15.05 14.43 -26.57
N ARG A 24 -15.88 14.12 -27.59
CA ARG A 24 -15.56 14.43 -29.00
C ARG A 24 -15.47 15.93 -29.23
N ASP A 25 -16.40 16.71 -28.68
CA ASP A 25 -16.38 18.20 -28.77
C ASP A 25 -15.15 18.78 -28.10
N ALA A 26 -14.77 18.24 -26.94
CA ALA A 26 -13.56 18.69 -26.22
C ALA A 26 -12.29 18.37 -27.02
N LEU A 27 -12.22 17.19 -27.69
CA LEU A 27 -11.09 16.85 -28.56
C LEU A 27 -11.05 17.72 -29.82
N ALA A 28 -12.18 18.02 -30.42
CA ALA A 28 -12.26 18.88 -31.60
C ALA A 28 -11.88 20.34 -31.30
N GLY A 29 -12.13 20.81 -30.07
CA GLY A 29 -11.77 22.15 -29.63
C GLY A 29 -10.37 22.30 -29.03
N ALA A 30 -9.63 21.17 -28.85
CA ALA A 30 -8.29 21.21 -28.28
C ALA A 30 -7.23 21.63 -29.29
N GLY A 31 -6.39 22.60 -28.91
CA GLY A 31 -5.20 22.97 -29.70
C GLY A 31 -4.08 21.93 -29.55
N THR A 32 -4.00 21.29 -28.38
CA THR A 32 -3.02 20.25 -28.07
C THR A 32 -3.68 19.05 -27.41
N ILE A 33 -3.31 17.83 -27.81
CA ILE A 33 -3.82 16.57 -27.29
C ILE A 33 -2.65 15.74 -26.75
N PHE A 34 -2.56 15.60 -25.46
CA PHE A 34 -1.58 14.74 -24.81
C PHE A 34 -2.16 13.33 -24.58
N GLY A 35 -1.31 12.32 -24.66
CA GLY A 35 -1.71 10.93 -24.36
C GLY A 35 -0.59 9.93 -24.51
N GLY A 36 -0.81 8.71 -24.05
CA GLY A 36 0.04 7.58 -24.43
C GLY A 36 -0.06 7.32 -25.95
N LYS A 37 1.01 6.84 -26.58
CA LYS A 37 1.05 6.56 -28.03
C LYS A 37 -0.19 5.75 -28.46
N ARG A 38 -0.52 4.68 -27.73
CA ARG A 38 -1.70 3.85 -28.00
C ARG A 38 -3.01 4.67 -28.05
N HIS A 39 -3.23 5.58 -27.10
CA HIS A 39 -4.44 6.40 -27.09
C HIS A 39 -4.50 7.39 -28.26
N LEU A 40 -3.36 7.97 -28.61
CA LEU A 40 -3.26 8.89 -29.75
C LEU A 40 -3.53 8.18 -31.08
N ASP A 41 -3.11 6.92 -31.19
CA ASP A 41 -3.31 6.08 -32.37
C ASP A 41 -4.81 5.70 -32.56
N LEU A 42 -5.61 5.70 -31.48
CA LEU A 42 -7.06 5.47 -31.52
C LEU A 42 -7.88 6.69 -32.02
N LEU A 43 -7.24 7.84 -32.20
CA LEU A 43 -7.90 9.04 -32.67
C LEU A 43 -7.94 9.14 -34.21
N PRO A 44 -9.06 9.61 -34.81
CA PRO A 44 -9.15 9.80 -36.25
C PRO A 44 -8.18 10.88 -36.73
N LYS A 45 -7.64 10.70 -37.95
CA LYS A 45 -6.66 11.63 -38.56
C LYS A 45 -7.19 13.07 -38.75
N GLY A 46 -8.51 13.26 -38.77
CA GLY A 46 -9.16 14.55 -39.03
C GLY A 46 -9.21 15.52 -37.86
N LEU A 47 -8.73 15.16 -36.67
CA LEU A 47 -8.60 16.08 -35.55
C LEU A 47 -7.40 17.02 -35.75
N THR A 48 -7.63 18.34 -35.58
CA THR A 48 -6.65 19.40 -35.87
C THR A 48 -5.64 19.66 -34.76
N GLY A 49 -5.91 19.23 -33.53
CA GLY A 49 -5.02 19.43 -32.37
C GLY A 49 -3.68 18.73 -32.54
N GLU A 50 -2.61 19.38 -32.13
CA GLU A 50 -1.27 18.80 -32.09
C GLU A 50 -1.25 17.61 -31.13
N ARG A 51 -0.73 16.45 -31.56
CA ARG A 51 -0.67 15.22 -30.77
C ARG A 51 0.69 15.06 -30.15
N ILE A 52 0.73 15.05 -28.81
CA ILE A 52 1.98 14.93 -28.06
C ILE A 52 1.91 13.64 -27.23
N ALA A 53 2.79 12.69 -27.56
CA ALA A 53 2.94 11.47 -26.77
C ALA A 53 3.69 11.78 -25.46
N TRP A 54 3.30 11.10 -24.39
CA TRP A 54 4.01 11.22 -23.12
C TRP A 54 5.49 10.87 -23.29
N PRO A 55 6.41 11.69 -22.74
CA PRO A 55 7.84 11.41 -22.76
C PRO A 55 8.20 10.27 -21.80
N SER A 56 9.42 9.76 -21.95
CA SER A 56 10.03 8.84 -20.99
C SER A 56 11.35 9.48 -20.50
N PRO A 57 11.51 9.69 -19.20
CA PRO A 57 10.60 9.34 -18.10
C PRO A 57 9.33 10.19 -18.09
N PHE A 58 8.27 9.65 -17.51
CA PHE A 58 6.96 10.32 -17.46
C PHE A 58 6.97 11.63 -16.65
N SER A 59 7.92 11.80 -15.71
CA SER A 59 8.12 13.05 -14.95
C SER A 59 8.26 14.30 -15.84
N ASP A 60 8.82 14.13 -17.04
CA ASP A 60 9.05 15.23 -17.98
C ASP A 60 7.76 15.71 -18.66
N ALA A 61 6.67 14.95 -18.53
CA ALA A 61 5.36 15.31 -19.05
C ALA A 61 4.76 16.54 -18.34
N TYR A 62 5.00 16.71 -17.03
CA TYR A 62 4.40 17.78 -16.26
C TYR A 62 4.83 19.19 -16.69
N PRO A 63 6.13 19.48 -16.85
CA PRO A 63 6.57 20.77 -17.37
C PRO A 63 5.97 21.08 -18.74
N MET A 64 5.91 20.09 -19.63
CA MET A 64 5.33 20.26 -20.98
C MET A 64 3.83 20.61 -20.92
N LEU A 65 3.08 19.88 -20.09
CA LEU A 65 1.65 20.13 -19.90
C LEU A 65 1.41 21.53 -19.30
N LEU A 66 2.17 21.89 -18.26
CA LEU A 66 2.04 23.17 -17.56
C LEU A 66 2.42 24.36 -18.47
N ALA A 67 3.35 24.19 -19.41
CA ALA A 67 3.70 25.20 -20.40
C ALA A 67 2.53 25.56 -21.34
N SER A 68 1.54 24.66 -21.48
CA SER A 68 0.33 24.89 -22.29
C SER A 68 -0.82 25.55 -21.51
N ARG A 69 -0.57 25.95 -20.25
CA ARG A 69 -1.61 26.56 -19.40
C ARG A 69 -2.25 27.78 -20.06
N GLY A 70 -3.57 27.84 -20.03
CA GLY A 70 -4.36 28.92 -20.64
C GLY A 70 -4.73 28.70 -22.11
N GLN A 71 -4.22 27.64 -22.74
CA GLN A 71 -4.66 27.17 -24.06
C GLN A 71 -5.60 25.95 -23.90
N PRO A 72 -6.54 25.74 -24.85
CA PRO A 72 -7.40 24.55 -24.81
C PRO A 72 -6.57 23.26 -24.98
N VAL A 73 -6.42 22.46 -23.93
CA VAL A 73 -5.66 21.22 -23.92
C VAL A 73 -6.56 20.03 -23.58
N ALA A 74 -6.43 18.93 -24.33
CA ALA A 74 -7.00 17.63 -23.99
C ALA A 74 -5.92 16.65 -23.53
N VAL A 75 -6.22 15.86 -22.51
CA VAL A 75 -5.39 14.74 -22.04
C VAL A 75 -6.19 13.47 -22.15
N LEU A 76 -5.64 12.47 -22.84
CA LEU A 76 -6.24 11.14 -22.92
C LEU A 76 -5.75 10.25 -21.79
N ALA A 77 -6.67 9.58 -21.11
CA ALA A 77 -6.39 8.62 -20.04
C ALA A 77 -7.17 7.31 -20.27
N SER A 78 -6.61 6.17 -19.88
CA SER A 78 -7.33 4.89 -20.00
C SER A 78 -8.56 4.88 -19.08
N GLY A 79 -9.72 4.55 -19.62
CA GLY A 79 -10.95 4.37 -18.87
C GLY A 79 -11.36 5.59 -18.03
N ASP A 80 -11.48 5.42 -16.71
CA ASP A 80 -11.77 6.52 -15.79
C ASP A 80 -10.47 7.23 -15.37
N PRO A 81 -10.28 8.51 -15.72
CA PRO A 81 -9.09 9.29 -15.35
C PRO A 81 -8.84 9.39 -13.84
N MET A 82 -9.88 9.24 -13.01
CA MET A 82 -9.77 9.36 -11.56
C MET A 82 -9.53 8.02 -10.86
N HIS A 83 -9.66 6.90 -11.59
CA HIS A 83 -9.49 5.57 -11.02
C HIS A 83 -8.12 4.97 -11.41
N PHE A 84 -7.07 5.19 -10.60
CA PHE A 84 -5.66 4.89 -10.88
C PHE A 84 -5.11 5.53 -12.17
N GLY A 85 -5.78 6.58 -12.65
CA GLY A 85 -5.49 7.21 -13.93
C GLY A 85 -4.78 8.57 -13.80
N MET A 86 -4.53 9.17 -14.96
CA MET A 86 -3.82 10.44 -15.10
C MET A 86 -4.52 11.59 -14.37
N GLY A 87 -5.84 11.63 -14.34
CA GLY A 87 -6.60 12.65 -13.64
C GLY A 87 -6.25 12.69 -12.14
N ALA A 88 -6.25 11.53 -11.49
CA ALA A 88 -5.86 11.43 -10.08
C ALA A 88 -4.42 11.88 -9.82
N THR A 89 -3.52 11.71 -10.79
CA THR A 89 -2.14 12.19 -10.66
C THR A 89 -2.08 13.72 -10.80
N LEU A 90 -2.79 14.29 -11.76
CA LEU A 90 -2.75 15.73 -12.05
C LEU A 90 -3.39 16.58 -10.94
N THR A 91 -4.30 16.03 -10.11
CA THR A 91 -4.84 16.75 -8.94
C THR A 91 -3.79 17.13 -7.90
N ARG A 92 -2.58 16.53 -7.97
CA ARG A 92 -1.45 16.90 -7.10
C ARG A 92 -0.72 18.16 -7.56
N TYR A 93 -0.94 18.59 -8.81
CA TYR A 93 -0.22 19.69 -9.46
C TYR A 93 -1.13 20.84 -9.91
N LEU A 94 -2.43 20.55 -10.10
CA LEU A 94 -3.40 21.49 -10.64
C LEU A 94 -4.62 21.57 -9.73
N ALA A 95 -5.18 22.78 -9.61
CA ALA A 95 -6.43 22.98 -8.89
C ALA A 95 -7.63 22.40 -9.68
N ALA A 96 -8.65 21.94 -8.96
CA ALA A 96 -9.82 21.30 -9.56
C ALA A 96 -10.61 22.20 -10.51
N ASP A 97 -10.57 23.51 -10.30
CA ASP A 97 -11.23 24.52 -11.14
C ASP A 97 -10.48 24.80 -12.45
N GLU A 98 -9.23 24.37 -12.59
CA GLU A 98 -8.47 24.42 -13.85
C GLU A 98 -8.81 23.26 -14.79
N MET A 99 -9.39 22.17 -14.25
CA MET A 99 -9.60 20.92 -14.95
C MET A 99 -11.08 20.63 -15.21
N ARG A 100 -11.37 20.00 -16.35
CA ARG A 100 -12.62 19.30 -16.64
C ARG A 100 -12.30 17.83 -16.85
N ILE A 101 -12.98 16.94 -16.12
CA ILE A 101 -12.78 15.49 -16.24
C ILE A 101 -14.01 14.88 -16.88
N ILE A 102 -13.80 14.11 -17.96
CA ILE A 102 -14.85 13.37 -18.68
C ILE A 102 -14.49 11.88 -18.53
N PRO A 103 -15.10 11.14 -17.60
CA PRO A 103 -14.78 9.72 -17.38
C PRO A 103 -15.36 8.84 -18.49
N ALA A 104 -14.72 7.70 -18.72
CA ALA A 104 -15.26 6.53 -19.40
C ALA A 104 -15.34 5.35 -18.42
N PRO A 105 -16.02 4.25 -18.75
CA PRO A 105 -15.98 3.04 -17.93
C PRO A 105 -14.53 2.62 -17.66
N SER A 106 -14.21 2.42 -16.38
CA SER A 106 -12.87 1.95 -16.01
C SER A 106 -12.68 0.49 -16.44
N SER A 107 -11.43 0.05 -16.55
CA SER A 107 -11.13 -1.38 -16.77
C SER A 107 -11.76 -2.27 -15.70
N PHE A 108 -11.90 -1.77 -14.47
CA PHE A 108 -12.61 -2.49 -13.40
C PHE A 108 -14.10 -2.60 -13.66
N SER A 109 -14.74 -1.54 -14.17
CA SER A 109 -16.17 -1.58 -14.52
C SER A 109 -16.45 -2.59 -15.62
N LEU A 110 -15.59 -2.62 -16.65
CA LEU A 110 -15.67 -3.58 -17.75
C LEU A 110 -15.42 -5.00 -17.26
N ALA A 111 -14.39 -5.21 -16.43
CA ALA A 111 -14.07 -6.52 -15.87
C ALA A 111 -15.17 -7.03 -14.93
N ALA A 112 -15.72 -6.17 -14.07
CA ALA A 112 -16.84 -6.52 -13.20
C ALA A 112 -18.07 -6.95 -13.99
N ALA A 113 -18.40 -6.24 -15.08
CA ALA A 113 -19.47 -6.60 -15.99
C ALA A 113 -19.20 -7.95 -16.68
N ALA A 114 -17.99 -8.18 -17.20
CA ALA A 114 -17.60 -9.44 -17.85
C ALA A 114 -17.62 -10.64 -16.89
N MET A 115 -17.33 -10.41 -15.61
CA MET A 115 -17.35 -11.44 -14.56
C MET A 115 -18.73 -11.61 -13.89
N GLY A 116 -19.66 -10.66 -14.08
CA GLY A 116 -20.93 -10.63 -13.35
C GLY A 116 -20.72 -10.37 -11.84
N TRP A 117 -19.70 -9.59 -11.46
CA TRP A 117 -19.37 -9.30 -10.07
C TRP A 117 -19.80 -7.89 -9.69
N PRO A 118 -20.59 -7.72 -8.62
CA PRO A 118 -20.87 -6.40 -8.07
C PRO A 118 -19.57 -5.74 -7.58
N ILE A 119 -19.32 -4.51 -8.03
CA ILE A 119 -18.06 -3.78 -7.68
C ILE A 119 -17.93 -3.58 -6.17
N GLN A 120 -19.04 -3.33 -5.47
CA GLN A 120 -19.06 -3.12 -4.01
C GLN A 120 -18.67 -4.37 -3.20
N GLU A 121 -18.70 -5.56 -3.81
CA GLU A 121 -18.32 -6.83 -3.21
C GLU A 121 -16.94 -7.31 -3.69
N THR A 122 -16.25 -6.50 -4.48
CA THR A 122 -15.00 -6.85 -5.15
C THR A 122 -13.90 -5.88 -4.74
N GLN A 123 -12.72 -6.40 -4.40
CA GLN A 123 -11.57 -5.54 -4.12
C GLN A 123 -10.92 -5.12 -5.45
N LEU A 124 -10.74 -3.81 -5.62
CA LEU A 124 -10.13 -3.20 -6.80
C LEU A 124 -8.67 -2.85 -6.50
N LEU A 125 -7.75 -3.52 -7.16
CA LEU A 125 -6.32 -3.45 -6.87
C LEU A 125 -5.51 -3.12 -8.12
N SER A 126 -4.37 -2.49 -7.95
CA SER A 126 -3.45 -2.22 -9.06
C SER A 126 -2.03 -2.55 -8.64
N VAL A 127 -1.37 -3.38 -9.45
CA VAL A 127 0.07 -3.63 -9.37
C VAL A 127 0.82 -2.95 -10.52
N HIS A 128 0.13 -2.16 -11.34
CA HIS A 128 0.77 -1.36 -12.38
C HIS A 128 1.68 -0.29 -11.74
N GLY A 129 2.99 -0.44 -11.94
CA GLY A 129 4.02 0.39 -11.31
C GLY A 129 4.09 0.26 -9.78
N ARG A 130 3.64 -0.84 -9.21
CA ARG A 130 3.65 -1.12 -7.76
C ARG A 130 4.14 -2.53 -7.48
N PRO A 131 4.75 -2.76 -6.29
CA PRO A 131 5.17 -4.10 -5.88
C PRO A 131 3.99 -5.08 -5.81
N ILE A 132 4.16 -6.26 -6.39
CA ILE A 132 3.11 -7.29 -6.46
C ILE A 132 2.79 -7.87 -5.07
N GLU A 133 3.74 -7.83 -4.14
CA GLU A 133 3.61 -8.32 -2.77
C GLU A 133 2.50 -7.62 -1.99
N THR A 134 2.10 -6.40 -2.39
CA THR A 134 0.95 -5.69 -1.81
C THR A 134 -0.35 -6.50 -1.87
N LEU A 135 -0.46 -7.45 -2.80
CA LEU A 135 -1.62 -8.32 -2.97
C LEU A 135 -1.81 -9.32 -1.81
N PHE A 136 -0.75 -9.67 -1.05
CA PHE A 136 -0.88 -10.61 0.07
C PHE A 136 -1.92 -10.19 1.11
N LYS A 137 -2.14 -8.90 1.28
CA LYS A 137 -3.16 -8.37 2.20
C LYS A 137 -4.60 -8.63 1.74
N ALA A 138 -4.80 -8.87 0.45
CA ALA A 138 -6.12 -9.07 -0.14
C ALA A 138 -6.53 -10.55 -0.22
N PHE A 139 -5.59 -11.48 -0.06
CA PHE A 139 -5.89 -12.90 -0.14
C PHE A 139 -6.66 -13.36 1.10
N ALA A 140 -7.94 -13.66 0.92
CA ALA A 140 -8.81 -14.14 1.98
C ALA A 140 -9.85 -15.14 1.42
N PRO A 141 -10.35 -16.08 2.23
CA PRO A 141 -11.39 -16.99 1.78
C PRO A 141 -12.62 -16.25 1.26
N GLY A 142 -13.05 -16.60 0.04
CA GLY A 142 -14.19 -15.99 -0.64
C GLY A 142 -13.95 -14.59 -1.20
N ALA A 143 -12.73 -14.04 -1.07
CA ALA A 143 -12.42 -12.74 -1.64
C ALA A 143 -12.48 -12.79 -3.18
N LYS A 144 -13.08 -11.75 -3.76
CA LYS A 144 -13.06 -11.48 -5.20
C LYS A 144 -12.19 -10.26 -5.45
N LEU A 145 -11.21 -10.42 -6.33
CA LEU A 145 -10.23 -9.37 -6.63
C LEU A 145 -10.27 -9.06 -8.13
N LEU A 146 -10.27 -7.79 -8.48
CA LEU A 146 -9.94 -7.31 -9.83
C LEU A 146 -8.61 -6.56 -9.74
N ILE A 147 -7.63 -7.00 -10.52
CA ILE A 147 -6.25 -6.53 -10.43
C ILE A 147 -5.83 -5.95 -11.77
N LEU A 148 -5.45 -4.67 -11.82
CA LEU A 148 -4.73 -4.11 -12.96
C LEU A 148 -3.32 -4.66 -12.96
N SER A 149 -2.99 -5.44 -13.97
CA SER A 149 -1.68 -6.06 -14.14
C SER A 149 -0.60 -5.03 -14.44
N ASN A 150 0.64 -5.31 -14.05
CA ASN A 150 1.79 -4.53 -14.50
C ASN A 150 2.12 -4.83 -15.96
N ASP A 151 2.06 -6.09 -16.33
CA ASP A 151 2.28 -6.63 -17.67
C ASP A 151 1.67 -8.04 -17.81
N GLY A 152 1.92 -8.69 -18.94
CA GLY A 152 1.41 -10.03 -19.22
C GLY A 152 1.99 -11.16 -18.35
N GLY A 153 3.06 -10.92 -17.58
CA GLY A 153 3.63 -11.87 -16.62
C GLY A 153 2.94 -11.86 -15.26
N THR A 154 2.20 -10.79 -14.95
CA THR A 154 1.51 -10.64 -13.65
C THR A 154 0.57 -11.81 -13.32
N PRO A 155 -0.27 -12.34 -14.23
CA PRO A 155 -1.16 -13.44 -13.89
C PRO A 155 -0.44 -14.69 -13.41
N ALA A 156 0.69 -15.05 -14.01
CA ALA A 156 1.49 -16.21 -13.59
C ALA A 156 2.13 -15.99 -12.21
N GLN A 157 2.60 -14.79 -11.91
CA GLN A 157 3.16 -14.44 -10.60
C GLN A 157 2.07 -14.51 -9.52
N VAL A 158 0.88 -13.97 -9.78
CA VAL A 158 -0.26 -14.02 -8.85
C VAL A 158 -0.73 -15.46 -8.62
N ALA A 159 -0.75 -16.30 -9.66
CA ALA A 159 -1.09 -17.72 -9.53
C ALA A 159 -0.12 -18.45 -8.59
N GLN A 160 1.19 -18.18 -8.72
CA GLN A 160 2.20 -18.73 -7.82
C GLN A 160 2.01 -18.22 -6.39
N MET A 161 1.82 -16.91 -6.19
CA MET A 161 1.59 -16.31 -4.86
C MET A 161 0.36 -16.91 -4.17
N LEU A 162 -0.74 -17.10 -4.90
CA LEU A 162 -1.96 -17.73 -4.37
C LEU A 162 -1.70 -19.19 -3.97
N SER A 163 -0.98 -19.95 -4.79
CA SER A 163 -0.61 -21.33 -4.49
C SER A 163 0.24 -21.44 -3.23
N ASP A 164 1.27 -20.60 -3.10
CA ASP A 164 2.16 -20.55 -1.93
C ASP A 164 1.42 -20.11 -0.65
N ALA A 165 0.40 -19.27 -0.80
CA ALA A 165 -0.44 -18.81 0.31
C ALA A 165 -1.56 -19.81 0.69
N GLY A 166 -1.66 -20.96 0.01
CA GLY A 166 -2.67 -21.99 0.30
C GLY A 166 -4.00 -21.80 -0.45
N PHE A 167 -4.02 -20.95 -1.48
CA PHE A 167 -5.17 -20.73 -2.38
C PHE A 167 -4.97 -21.39 -3.75
N GLY A 168 -4.33 -22.55 -3.81
CA GLY A 168 -4.06 -23.22 -5.09
C GLY A 168 -5.30 -23.52 -5.93
N SER A 169 -6.49 -23.64 -5.32
CA SER A 169 -7.77 -23.83 -6.01
C SER A 169 -8.45 -22.51 -6.44
N ALA A 170 -7.85 -21.35 -6.15
CA ALA A 170 -8.38 -20.06 -6.59
C ALA A 170 -8.55 -20.02 -8.11
N ARG A 171 -9.68 -19.46 -8.57
CA ARG A 171 -9.94 -19.30 -10.00
C ARG A 171 -9.37 -17.98 -10.48
N LEU A 172 -8.63 -18.04 -11.58
CA LEU A 172 -8.07 -16.89 -12.25
C LEU A 172 -8.75 -16.74 -13.62
N THR A 173 -9.13 -15.51 -13.94
CA THR A 173 -9.62 -15.14 -15.26
C THR A 173 -8.85 -13.91 -15.73
N VAL A 174 -8.08 -14.04 -16.79
CA VAL A 174 -7.42 -12.91 -17.45
C VAL A 174 -8.33 -12.36 -18.53
N LEU A 175 -8.60 -11.06 -18.45
CA LEU A 175 -9.42 -10.32 -19.39
C LEU A 175 -8.50 -9.36 -20.16
N GLU A 176 -8.17 -9.72 -21.39
CA GLU A 176 -7.27 -8.97 -22.25
C GLU A 176 -8.04 -8.02 -23.15
N HIS A 177 -7.53 -6.80 -23.36
CA HIS A 177 -8.05 -5.81 -24.31
C HIS A 177 -9.55 -5.57 -24.20
N LEU A 178 -10.09 -5.48 -22.99
CA LEU A 178 -11.52 -5.31 -22.72
C LEU A 178 -12.15 -4.19 -23.57
N ALA A 179 -13.29 -4.51 -24.19
CA ALA A 179 -14.04 -3.69 -25.15
C ALA A 179 -13.27 -3.37 -26.45
N GLY A 180 -12.13 -4.00 -26.71
CA GLY A 180 -11.34 -3.82 -27.93
C GLY A 180 -11.59 -4.94 -28.96
N ALA A 181 -11.11 -4.73 -30.19
CA ALA A 181 -11.24 -5.70 -31.28
C ALA A 181 -10.48 -7.03 -31.04
N THR A 182 -9.49 -7.01 -30.13
CA THR A 182 -8.67 -8.18 -29.76
C THR A 182 -9.00 -8.68 -28.36
N GLU A 183 -10.18 -8.37 -27.84
CA GLU A 183 -10.63 -8.85 -26.53
C GLU A 183 -10.53 -10.37 -26.45
N ARG A 184 -9.95 -10.87 -25.36
CA ARG A 184 -9.77 -12.30 -25.11
C ARG A 184 -9.91 -12.60 -23.62
N ARG A 185 -10.48 -13.77 -23.32
CA ARG A 185 -10.61 -14.30 -21.97
C ARG A 185 -9.81 -15.60 -21.83
N ILE A 186 -9.08 -15.72 -20.72
CA ILE A 186 -8.30 -16.92 -20.38
C ILE A 186 -8.67 -17.32 -18.94
N ASP A 187 -9.16 -18.53 -18.75
CA ASP A 187 -9.56 -19.06 -17.45
C ASP A 187 -8.60 -20.16 -16.98
N GLY A 188 -8.37 -20.26 -15.66
CA GLY A 188 -7.56 -21.30 -15.04
C GLY A 188 -7.67 -21.31 -13.52
N THR A 189 -6.87 -22.15 -12.87
CA THR A 189 -6.72 -22.19 -11.41
C THR A 189 -5.27 -21.92 -11.03
N ALA A 190 -5.05 -21.41 -9.82
CA ALA A 190 -3.72 -20.98 -9.38
C ALA A 190 -2.67 -22.12 -9.48
N ASN A 191 -3.01 -23.32 -8.98
CA ASN A 191 -2.12 -24.48 -8.99
C ASN A 191 -1.93 -25.16 -10.35
N ALA A 192 -2.77 -24.84 -11.33
CA ALA A 192 -2.71 -25.39 -12.69
C ALA A 192 -2.57 -24.29 -13.76
N TRP A 193 -2.11 -23.11 -13.38
CA TRP A 193 -1.89 -22.02 -14.31
C TRP A 193 -0.73 -22.35 -15.25
N ASN A 194 -1.04 -22.45 -16.54
CA ASN A 194 -0.09 -22.87 -17.57
C ASN A 194 0.20 -21.80 -18.64
N HIS A 195 -0.22 -20.56 -18.39
CA HIS A 195 0.03 -19.42 -19.27
C HIS A 195 1.14 -18.54 -18.68
N PRO A 196 2.40 -18.71 -19.08
CA PRO A 196 3.52 -17.97 -18.51
C PRO A 196 3.45 -16.48 -18.82
N ARG A 197 2.82 -16.13 -19.96
CA ARG A 197 2.59 -14.74 -20.37
C ARG A 197 1.28 -14.58 -21.11
N CYS A 198 0.53 -13.54 -20.75
CA CYS A 198 -0.69 -13.05 -21.37
C CYS A 198 -0.39 -11.74 -22.12
N ALA A 199 -1.41 -11.07 -22.68
CA ALA A 199 -1.23 -9.71 -23.21
C ALA A 199 -0.88 -8.73 -22.09
N ASP A 200 -0.08 -7.70 -22.37
CA ASP A 200 0.32 -6.72 -21.37
C ASP A 200 -0.87 -5.88 -20.87
N LEU A 201 -1.80 -5.57 -21.76
CA LEU A 201 -3.04 -4.89 -21.39
C LEU A 201 -4.09 -5.91 -20.93
N ASN A 202 -4.15 -6.14 -19.63
CA ASN A 202 -5.12 -7.07 -19.05
C ASN A 202 -5.59 -6.65 -17.65
N VAL A 203 -6.76 -7.16 -17.28
CA VAL A 203 -7.27 -7.19 -15.91
C VAL A 203 -7.33 -8.64 -15.47
N LEU A 204 -6.71 -8.94 -14.34
CA LEU A 204 -6.79 -10.26 -13.72
C LEU A 204 -7.93 -10.27 -12.70
N ALA A 205 -8.94 -11.12 -12.92
CA ALA A 205 -9.98 -11.43 -11.95
C ALA A 205 -9.57 -12.68 -11.16
N VAL A 206 -9.62 -12.60 -9.83
CA VAL A 206 -9.33 -13.71 -8.92
C VAL A 206 -10.52 -13.95 -8.01
N ASP A 207 -11.01 -15.19 -8.00
CA ASP A 207 -11.92 -15.70 -6.98
C ASP A 207 -11.11 -16.63 -6.07
N CYS A 208 -10.76 -16.14 -4.89
CA CYS A 208 -9.91 -16.87 -3.96
C CYS A 208 -10.53 -18.20 -3.48
N GLY A 209 -11.86 -18.32 -3.50
CA GLY A 209 -12.54 -19.54 -3.06
C GLY A 209 -12.21 -19.88 -1.60
N LYS A 210 -11.93 -21.16 -1.33
CA LYS A 210 -11.57 -21.63 0.00
C LYS A 210 -10.04 -21.75 0.13
N ALA A 211 -9.53 -21.32 1.28
CA ALA A 211 -8.15 -21.61 1.64
C ALA A 211 -8.00 -23.10 2.08
N MET A 212 -6.93 -23.72 1.66
CA MET A 212 -6.58 -25.10 2.05
C MET A 212 -5.38 -25.10 3.01
N PRO A 213 -5.39 -25.89 4.08
CA PRO A 213 -4.23 -25.99 4.94
C PRO A 213 -2.97 -26.44 4.18
N PRO A 214 -1.80 -25.90 4.47
CA PRO A 214 -1.47 -24.93 5.54
C PRO A 214 -1.57 -23.46 5.09
N ALA A 215 -2.78 -22.96 4.83
CA ALA A 215 -2.97 -21.57 4.39
C ALA A 215 -2.49 -20.57 5.45
N ARG A 216 -1.67 -19.61 5.02
CA ARG A 216 -1.21 -18.50 5.86
C ARG A 216 -2.20 -17.35 5.75
N LEU A 217 -3.20 -17.35 6.63
CA LEU A 217 -4.23 -16.30 6.68
C LEU A 217 -3.86 -15.29 7.75
N TYR A 218 -3.56 -14.08 7.34
CA TYR A 218 -3.17 -13.00 8.23
C TYR A 218 -4.21 -11.88 8.23
N PRO A 219 -4.98 -11.72 9.34
CA PRO A 219 -5.97 -10.65 9.46
C PRO A 219 -5.30 -9.28 9.40
N MET A 220 -6.08 -8.24 9.08
CA MET A 220 -5.62 -6.84 9.10
C MET A 220 -5.56 -6.27 10.52
N LEU A 221 -6.20 -6.94 11.49
CA LEU A 221 -6.13 -6.56 12.89
C LEU A 221 -4.73 -6.81 13.48
N ALA A 222 -4.33 -5.97 14.43
CA ALA A 222 -3.08 -6.11 15.15
C ALA A 222 -3.00 -7.44 15.93
N GLY A 223 -1.80 -7.97 16.07
CA GLY A 223 -1.52 -9.22 16.77
C GLY A 223 -1.45 -10.43 15.84
N LEU A 224 -0.72 -10.31 14.74
CA LEU A 224 -0.33 -11.47 13.93
C LEU A 224 0.40 -12.50 14.80
N PRO A 225 0.28 -13.82 14.50
CA PRO A 225 1.07 -14.83 15.19
C PRO A 225 2.58 -14.56 15.05
N ASP A 226 3.37 -14.90 16.06
CA ASP A 226 4.81 -14.62 16.05
C ASP A 226 5.51 -15.37 14.89
N GLU A 227 4.99 -16.52 14.49
CA GLU A 227 5.46 -17.35 13.38
C GLU A 227 5.21 -16.71 12.00
N ALA A 228 4.45 -15.62 11.93
CA ALA A 228 4.28 -14.83 10.71
C ALA A 228 5.57 -14.06 10.35
N PHE A 229 6.46 -13.87 11.31
CA PHE A 229 7.69 -13.12 11.17
C PHE A 229 8.91 -14.03 11.24
N GLU A 230 9.87 -13.82 10.34
CA GLU A 230 11.23 -14.29 10.54
C GLU A 230 11.90 -13.42 11.61
N HIS A 231 12.51 -14.02 12.66
CA HIS A 231 13.12 -13.26 13.74
C HIS A 231 14.28 -14.06 14.41
N ASP A 232 15.19 -13.36 15.06
CA ASP A 232 16.35 -13.89 15.78
C ASP A 232 16.05 -14.19 17.26
N GLY A 233 14.80 -14.20 17.66
CA GLY A 233 14.34 -14.27 19.05
C GLY A 233 13.95 -12.89 19.63
N GLN A 234 14.38 -11.80 19.03
CA GLN A 234 14.04 -10.44 19.40
C GLN A 234 12.79 -10.01 18.62
N LEU A 235 11.63 -10.20 19.21
CA LEU A 235 10.32 -9.87 18.66
C LEU A 235 9.41 -9.41 19.79
N THR A 236 8.73 -8.30 19.61
CA THR A 236 7.60 -7.92 20.48
C THR A 236 6.52 -8.97 20.34
N LYS A 237 6.25 -9.74 21.40
CA LYS A 237 5.33 -10.86 21.39
C LYS A 237 3.91 -10.43 21.03
N ARG A 238 3.13 -11.33 20.41
CA ARG A 238 1.80 -11.09 19.82
C ARG A 238 0.90 -10.23 20.71
N ASP A 239 0.71 -10.62 21.97
CA ASP A 239 -0.25 -9.95 22.86
C ASP A 239 0.24 -8.54 23.24
N ILE A 240 1.54 -8.40 23.50
CA ILE A 240 2.18 -7.09 23.76
C ILE A 240 2.12 -6.21 22.52
N ARG A 241 2.39 -6.78 21.32
CA ARG A 241 2.35 -6.08 20.05
C ARG A 241 0.96 -5.54 19.74
N ALA A 242 -0.09 -6.35 19.97
CA ALA A 242 -1.47 -5.93 19.79
C ALA A 242 -1.84 -4.73 20.69
N ILE A 243 -1.43 -4.77 21.96
CA ILE A 243 -1.67 -3.65 22.89
C ILE A 243 -0.84 -2.42 22.52
N THR A 244 0.43 -2.60 22.13
CA THR A 244 1.30 -1.52 21.65
C THR A 244 0.67 -0.81 20.45
N LEU A 245 0.19 -1.55 19.44
CA LEU A 245 -0.48 -1.00 18.28
C LEU A 245 -1.80 -0.32 18.61
N ALA A 246 -2.57 -0.85 19.58
CA ALA A 246 -3.76 -0.19 20.07
C ALA A 246 -3.46 1.17 20.74
N ARG A 247 -2.30 1.31 21.41
CA ARG A 247 -1.84 2.58 22.00
C ARG A 247 -1.28 3.54 20.94
N LEU A 248 -0.61 3.02 19.91
CA LEU A 248 -0.16 3.79 18.75
C LEU A 248 -1.34 4.29 17.90
N ALA A 249 -2.44 3.54 17.86
CA ALA A 249 -3.71 3.88 17.22
C ALA A 249 -3.54 4.42 15.78
N PRO A 250 -3.08 3.61 14.80
CA PRO A 250 -2.80 4.05 13.45
C PRO A 250 -4.01 4.67 12.75
N LEU A 251 -3.84 5.82 12.12
CA LEU A 251 -4.83 6.50 11.29
C LEU A 251 -4.35 6.58 9.84
N PRO A 252 -5.28 6.66 8.87
CA PRO A 252 -4.92 6.77 7.47
C PRO A 252 -3.99 7.94 7.16
N GLY A 253 -2.90 7.68 6.44
CA GLY A 253 -1.93 8.68 6.01
C GLY A 253 -0.82 9.01 7.00
N GLU A 254 -0.84 8.44 8.19
CA GLU A 254 0.15 8.71 9.23
C GLU A 254 1.48 7.99 9.01
N LEU A 255 2.56 8.64 9.46
CA LEU A 255 3.93 8.14 9.49
C LEU A 255 4.31 7.68 10.89
N LEU A 256 4.81 6.45 11.00
CA LEU A 256 5.44 5.90 12.20
C LEU A 256 6.97 5.93 12.11
N TRP A 257 7.64 6.35 13.17
CA TRP A 257 9.02 5.94 13.46
C TRP A 257 9.00 4.68 14.34
N ASP A 258 9.54 3.57 13.81
CA ASP A 258 9.74 2.31 14.54
C ASP A 258 11.21 2.23 14.95
N VAL A 259 11.54 2.70 16.16
CA VAL A 259 12.93 2.87 16.65
C VAL A 259 13.37 1.60 17.38
N GLY A 260 14.48 1.02 16.91
CA GLY A 260 14.92 -0.32 17.32
C GLY A 260 13.95 -1.38 16.78
N ALA A 261 13.67 -1.33 15.47
CA ALA A 261 12.60 -2.06 14.82
C ALA A 261 12.72 -3.59 14.89
N GLY A 262 13.92 -4.12 15.16
CA GLY A 262 14.16 -5.57 15.27
C GLY A 262 13.85 -6.29 13.96
N CYS A 263 12.84 -7.14 13.94
CA CYS A 263 12.37 -7.79 12.72
C CYS A 263 11.28 -7.00 11.98
N GLY A 264 10.95 -5.78 12.41
CA GLY A 264 9.98 -4.88 11.80
C GLY A 264 8.52 -5.13 12.20
N SER A 265 8.26 -5.92 13.20
CA SER A 265 6.91 -6.41 13.49
C SER A 265 5.90 -5.31 13.81
N ILE A 266 6.28 -4.25 14.51
CA ILE A 266 5.40 -3.11 14.83
C ILE A 266 5.14 -2.28 13.57
N GLY A 267 6.19 -1.88 12.86
CA GLY A 267 6.07 -1.06 11.65
C GLY A 267 5.29 -1.76 10.54
N ILE A 268 5.47 -3.08 10.38
CA ILE A 268 4.72 -3.89 9.42
C ILE A 268 3.23 -3.93 9.78
N GLU A 269 2.86 -4.24 11.03
CA GLU A 269 1.46 -4.27 11.42
C GLU A 269 0.82 -2.87 11.43
N TRP A 270 1.58 -1.81 11.70
CA TRP A 270 1.15 -0.42 11.52
C TRP A 270 0.74 -0.15 10.06
N MET A 271 1.58 -0.51 9.08
CA MET A 271 1.28 -0.34 7.66
C MET A 271 0.16 -1.26 7.17
N ARG A 272 -0.05 -2.41 7.82
CA ARG A 272 -1.16 -3.31 7.52
C ARG A 272 -2.50 -2.77 7.98
N ALA A 273 -2.53 -1.91 9.00
CA ALA A 273 -3.77 -1.32 9.51
C ALA A 273 -4.49 -0.47 8.45
N HIS A 274 -3.75 0.25 7.60
CA HIS A 274 -4.30 1.00 6.48
C HIS A 274 -3.27 1.17 5.35
N ASN A 275 -3.73 1.15 4.09
CA ASN A 275 -2.85 1.21 2.91
C ASN A 275 -2.07 2.51 2.75
N SER A 276 -2.49 3.59 3.39
CA SER A 276 -1.78 4.88 3.37
C SER A 276 -0.86 5.11 4.58
N CYS A 277 -0.84 4.20 5.57
CA CYS A 277 0.11 4.26 6.67
C CYS A 277 1.53 4.01 6.15
N GLN A 278 2.48 4.76 6.71
CA GLN A 278 3.90 4.68 6.34
C GLN A 278 4.74 4.39 7.58
N THR A 279 5.90 3.77 7.38
CA THR A 279 6.85 3.47 8.46
C THR A 279 8.27 3.77 8.00
N LEU A 280 9.01 4.49 8.86
CA LEU A 280 10.47 4.49 8.86
C LEU A 280 10.90 3.53 9.95
N ALA A 281 11.49 2.39 9.58
CA ALA A 281 12.01 1.39 10.52
C ALA A 281 13.50 1.64 10.74
N ILE A 282 13.88 2.07 11.94
CA ILE A 282 15.25 2.41 12.32
C ILE A 282 15.88 1.20 13.01
N GLU A 283 16.93 0.64 12.42
CA GLU A 283 17.62 -0.55 12.95
C GLU A 283 19.12 -0.49 12.65
N ALA A 284 19.92 -0.72 13.68
CA ALA A 284 21.39 -0.71 13.59
C ALA A 284 21.99 -2.05 13.15
N ASN A 285 21.34 -3.16 13.48
CA ASN A 285 21.86 -4.50 13.22
C ASN A 285 21.58 -4.96 11.79
N ASP A 286 22.62 -5.20 10.99
CA ASP A 286 22.50 -5.59 9.57
C ASP A 286 21.66 -6.84 9.36
N LYS A 287 21.78 -7.86 10.21
CA LYS A 287 20.99 -9.09 10.06
C LYS A 287 19.49 -8.84 10.27
N ARG A 288 19.15 -7.94 11.21
CA ARG A 288 17.74 -7.55 11.46
C ARG A 288 17.19 -6.67 10.36
N GLN A 289 18.01 -5.83 9.75
CA GLN A 289 17.65 -5.04 8.57
C GLN A 289 17.17 -5.96 7.43
N ASP A 290 17.87 -7.08 7.21
CA ASP A 290 17.45 -8.07 6.21
C ASP A 290 16.14 -8.77 6.61
N LEU A 291 15.93 -9.06 7.91
CA LEU A 291 14.66 -9.59 8.42
C LEU A 291 13.51 -8.62 8.16
N ILE A 292 13.69 -7.33 8.43
CA ILE A 292 12.68 -6.29 8.15
C ILE A 292 12.25 -6.34 6.67
N LEU A 293 13.21 -6.35 5.75
CA LEU A 293 12.93 -6.33 4.31
C LEU A 293 12.24 -7.62 3.83
N ARG A 294 12.60 -8.79 4.36
CA ARG A 294 11.91 -10.04 4.03
C ARG A 294 10.49 -10.07 4.59
N ASN A 295 10.33 -9.73 5.86
CA ASN A 295 9.02 -9.70 6.52
C ASN A 295 8.07 -8.68 5.87
N SER A 296 8.55 -7.49 5.53
CA SER A 296 7.71 -6.46 4.89
C SER A 296 7.14 -6.93 3.56
N ARG A 297 7.93 -7.62 2.74
CA ARG A 297 7.46 -8.23 1.49
C ARG A 297 6.50 -9.39 1.74
N ALA A 298 6.88 -10.34 2.60
CA ALA A 298 6.06 -11.51 2.91
C ALA A 298 4.70 -11.16 3.51
N LEU A 299 4.60 -10.02 4.21
CA LEU A 299 3.37 -9.55 4.86
C LEU A 299 2.64 -8.43 4.12
N GLY A 300 3.04 -8.15 2.86
CA GLY A 300 2.30 -7.28 1.93
C GLY A 300 2.46 -5.78 2.18
N VAL A 301 3.57 -5.35 2.77
CA VAL A 301 3.93 -3.94 2.97
C VAL A 301 5.36 -3.64 2.47
N PRO A 302 5.67 -3.94 1.18
CA PRO A 302 7.01 -3.80 0.63
C PRO A 302 7.53 -2.36 0.60
N ASP A 303 6.64 -1.37 0.73
CA ASP A 303 6.97 0.06 0.74
C ASP A 303 7.50 0.56 2.10
N LEU A 304 7.66 -0.32 3.11
CA LEU A 304 8.30 0.01 4.37
C LEU A 304 9.72 0.52 4.10
N GLN A 305 10.05 1.69 4.67
CA GLN A 305 11.35 2.31 4.49
C GLN A 305 12.28 1.94 5.64
N LEU A 306 13.41 1.32 5.30
CA LEU A 306 14.45 0.97 6.25
C LEU A 306 15.46 2.11 6.39
N VAL A 307 15.63 2.60 7.61
CA VAL A 307 16.69 3.56 7.99
C VAL A 307 17.78 2.80 8.71
N ARG A 308 18.97 2.72 8.10
CA ARG A 308 20.11 1.99 8.63
C ARG A 308 20.88 2.88 9.58
N GLY A 309 21.10 2.42 10.80
CA GLY A 309 21.87 3.13 11.81
C GLY A 309 21.22 3.13 13.19
N GLU A 310 21.90 3.75 14.12
CA GLU A 310 21.55 3.80 15.53
C GLU A 310 20.91 5.14 15.88
N ALA A 311 19.81 5.11 16.63
CA ALA A 311 19.21 6.31 17.21
C ALA A 311 20.10 6.80 18.38
N PRO A 312 20.21 8.15 18.62
CA PRO A 312 19.43 9.20 17.96
C PRO A 312 20.01 9.68 16.62
N ALA A 313 21.25 9.33 16.28
CA ALA A 313 21.93 9.87 15.09
C ALA A 313 21.16 9.57 13.78
N ALA A 314 20.62 8.36 13.65
CA ALA A 314 19.86 7.94 12.47
C ALA A 314 18.50 8.64 12.31
N LEU A 315 18.03 9.40 13.32
CA LEU A 315 16.77 10.14 13.25
C LEU A 315 16.92 11.50 12.57
N GLN A 316 18.15 11.98 12.39
CA GLN A 316 18.41 13.32 11.85
C GLN A 316 17.97 13.44 10.39
N GLY A 317 17.21 14.51 10.08
CA GLY A 317 16.74 14.80 8.72
C GLY A 317 15.59 13.92 8.23
N LEU A 318 15.06 13.04 9.07
CA LEU A 318 13.86 12.28 8.73
C LEU A 318 12.62 13.17 8.76
N ALA A 319 11.59 12.78 7.98
CA ALA A 319 10.28 13.44 8.03
C ALA A 319 9.66 13.26 9.43
N GLU A 320 9.06 14.33 9.97
CA GLU A 320 8.42 14.31 11.29
C GLU A 320 7.28 13.28 11.35
N PRO A 321 7.29 12.34 12.32
CA PRO A 321 6.30 11.29 12.44
C PRO A 321 5.03 11.77 13.16
N ASP A 322 3.92 11.09 12.88
CA ASP A 322 2.65 11.21 13.60
C ASP A 322 2.63 10.33 14.86
N ALA A 323 3.42 9.26 14.83
CA ALA A 323 3.60 8.33 15.94
C ALA A 323 5.05 7.84 16.01
N VAL A 324 5.53 7.57 17.23
CA VAL A 324 6.83 6.96 17.50
C VAL A 324 6.63 5.74 18.37
N PHE A 325 7.23 4.63 17.97
CA PHE A 325 7.41 3.45 18.80
C PHE A 325 8.90 3.28 19.14
N ILE A 326 9.22 3.05 20.41
CA ILE A 326 10.57 2.74 20.86
C ILE A 326 10.57 1.30 21.40
N GLY A 327 11.09 0.39 20.59
CA GLY A 327 11.20 -1.03 20.90
C GLY A 327 12.56 -1.41 21.52
N GLY A 328 13.56 -0.58 21.30
CA GLY A 328 14.90 -0.69 21.86
C GLY A 328 15.54 0.69 22.00
N GLY A 329 16.57 0.82 22.85
CA GLY A 329 17.28 2.07 23.02
C GLY A 329 16.64 3.08 24.00
N VAL A 330 15.60 2.68 24.75
CA VAL A 330 14.95 3.57 25.76
C VAL A 330 15.95 4.11 26.81
N THR A 331 17.02 3.35 27.09
CA THR A 331 18.07 3.71 28.04
C THR A 331 19.24 4.45 27.41
N ASP A 332 19.26 4.55 26.08
CA ASP A 332 20.37 5.15 25.37
C ASP A 332 20.24 6.67 25.36
N GLU A 333 21.37 7.35 25.60
CA GLU A 333 21.41 8.80 25.78
C GLU A 333 20.83 9.52 24.54
N GLY A 334 19.88 10.42 24.77
CA GLY A 334 19.29 11.29 23.78
C GLY A 334 18.21 10.61 22.86
N VAL A 335 17.96 9.31 22.99
CA VAL A 335 16.96 8.63 22.11
C VAL A 335 15.55 9.10 22.43
N MET A 336 15.14 9.12 23.69
CA MET A 336 13.80 9.58 24.10
C MET A 336 13.58 11.05 23.73
N GLU A 337 14.58 11.89 23.97
CA GLU A 337 14.57 13.32 23.64
C GLU A 337 14.42 13.55 22.14
N ALA A 338 15.25 12.91 21.33
CA ALA A 338 15.22 13.05 19.87
C ALA A 338 13.89 12.55 19.28
N CYS A 339 13.35 11.44 19.81
CA CYS A 339 12.04 10.93 19.41
C CYS A 339 10.90 11.91 19.77
N TRP A 340 10.97 12.52 20.97
CA TRP A 340 9.98 13.50 21.40
C TRP A 340 10.05 14.80 20.62
N GLU A 341 11.24 15.31 20.36
CA GLU A 341 11.47 16.53 19.60
C GLU A 341 10.97 16.38 18.17
N GLY A 342 11.32 15.28 17.50
CA GLY A 342 10.92 14.99 16.13
C GLY A 342 9.42 14.69 15.96
N LEU A 343 8.72 14.27 17.03
CA LEU A 343 7.30 13.94 16.98
C LEU A 343 6.46 15.19 16.74
N LYS A 344 5.50 15.14 15.80
CA LYS A 344 4.57 16.26 15.55
C LYS A 344 3.76 16.63 16.80
N PRO A 345 3.33 17.91 16.95
CA PRO A 345 2.30 18.28 17.93
C PRO A 345 1.06 17.39 17.80
N GLY A 346 0.49 16.93 18.92
CA GLY A 346 -0.60 15.98 18.94
C GLY A 346 -0.24 14.53 18.60
N GLY A 347 1.01 14.25 18.22
CA GLY A 347 1.51 12.91 17.93
C GLY A 347 1.60 12.01 19.16
N ARG A 348 1.82 10.71 18.93
CA ARG A 348 1.82 9.68 19.98
C ARG A 348 3.20 9.04 20.10
N LEU A 349 3.71 8.91 21.33
CA LEU A 349 4.91 8.13 21.62
C LEU A 349 4.52 6.94 22.50
N VAL A 350 4.94 5.74 22.07
CA VAL A 350 4.77 4.50 22.83
C VAL A 350 6.14 3.84 23.00
N ALA A 351 6.48 3.44 24.22
CA ALA A 351 7.72 2.72 24.51
C ALA A 351 7.44 1.49 25.37
N ASN A 352 8.13 0.39 25.06
CA ASN A 352 8.05 -0.85 25.82
C ASN A 352 9.33 -1.06 26.64
N ALA A 353 9.18 -1.43 27.90
CA ALA A 353 10.26 -1.72 28.81
C ALA A 353 10.10 -3.11 29.43
N VAL A 354 11.19 -3.90 29.39
CA VAL A 354 11.25 -5.27 29.92
C VAL A 354 12.27 -5.36 31.08
N THR A 355 13.30 -4.51 31.06
CA THR A 355 14.32 -4.47 32.10
C THR A 355 13.99 -3.42 33.16
N ILE A 356 14.54 -3.58 34.37
CA ILE A 356 14.40 -2.57 35.44
C ILE A 356 14.93 -1.22 34.98
N GLN A 357 16.08 -1.20 34.28
CA GLN A 357 16.70 0.05 33.81
C GLN A 357 15.79 0.77 32.80
N SER A 358 15.24 0.05 31.81
CA SER A 358 14.31 0.65 30.84
C SER A 358 12.99 1.07 31.50
N GLU A 359 12.50 0.32 32.50
CA GLU A 359 11.33 0.72 33.27
C GLU A 359 11.60 2.02 34.09
N MET A 360 12.76 2.14 34.71
CA MET A 360 13.15 3.36 35.42
C MET A 360 13.22 4.57 34.48
N ALA A 361 13.76 4.39 33.27
CA ALA A 361 13.85 5.46 32.28
C ALA A 361 12.46 5.97 31.89
N ILE A 362 11.51 5.08 31.53
CA ILE A 362 10.15 5.50 31.15
C ILE A 362 9.32 6.04 32.32
N VAL A 363 9.55 5.59 33.57
CA VAL A 363 8.94 6.17 34.77
C VAL A 363 9.44 7.60 35.00
N GLY A 364 10.77 7.82 34.86
CA GLY A 364 11.33 9.15 34.89
C GLY A 364 10.78 10.08 33.83
N TRP A 365 10.67 9.58 32.60
CA TRP A 365 10.11 10.31 31.47
C TRP A 365 8.65 10.71 31.70
N ARG A 366 7.82 9.76 32.21
CA ARG A 366 6.45 10.05 32.60
C ARG A 366 6.33 11.17 33.64
N SER A 367 7.25 11.26 34.57
CA SER A 367 7.21 12.31 35.58
C SER A 367 7.35 13.71 34.98
N ALA A 368 8.07 13.84 33.87
CA ALA A 368 8.30 15.11 33.17
C ALA A 368 7.18 15.40 32.11
N HIS A 369 6.72 14.39 31.40
CA HIS A 369 5.85 14.53 30.22
C HIS A 369 4.43 14.02 30.41
N GLY A 370 4.11 13.44 31.56
CA GLY A 370 2.80 12.80 31.81
C GLY A 370 2.64 11.47 31.06
N GLY A 371 1.44 11.14 30.66
CA GLY A 371 1.11 9.90 29.95
C GLY A 371 0.73 8.74 30.87
N GLU A 372 0.48 7.59 30.27
CA GLU A 372 0.00 6.38 30.92
C GLU A 372 1.10 5.31 30.99
N LEU A 373 1.16 4.60 32.13
CA LEU A 373 1.94 3.37 32.26
C LEU A 373 1.00 2.20 32.46
N THR A 374 1.20 1.15 31.69
CA THR A 374 0.45 -0.11 31.84
C THR A 374 1.46 -1.25 31.96
N LYS A 375 1.35 -2.05 33.04
CA LYS A 375 2.20 -3.23 33.23
C LYS A 375 1.41 -4.48 32.81
N LEU A 376 1.96 -5.24 31.88
CA LEU A 376 1.35 -6.43 31.29
C LEU A 376 2.12 -7.67 31.78
N ALA A 377 1.41 -8.63 32.38
CA ALA A 377 1.94 -9.95 32.73
C ALA A 377 1.11 -10.99 32.00
N VAL A 378 1.74 -11.72 31.08
CA VAL A 378 1.10 -12.74 30.26
C VAL A 378 1.67 -14.09 30.61
N SER A 379 0.82 -15.10 30.73
CA SER A 379 1.24 -16.50 30.95
C SER A 379 0.63 -17.38 29.87
N TYR A 380 1.42 -18.33 29.38
CA TYR A 380 1.01 -19.29 28.36
C TYR A 380 0.95 -20.69 28.95
N ALA A 381 -0.10 -21.44 28.64
CA ALA A 381 -0.17 -22.86 28.98
C ALA A 381 0.88 -23.61 28.15
N GLN A 382 1.72 -24.40 28.81
CA GLN A 382 2.77 -25.22 28.18
C GLN A 382 2.79 -26.60 28.79
N PRO A 383 3.09 -27.64 28.00
CA PRO A 383 3.20 -29.02 28.51
C PRO A 383 4.21 -29.13 29.65
N LEU A 384 3.79 -29.82 30.72
CA LEU A 384 4.63 -30.20 31.83
C LEU A 384 4.35 -31.68 32.18
N GLY A 385 5.13 -32.60 31.63
CA GLY A 385 4.86 -34.03 31.70
C GLY A 385 3.55 -34.40 31.01
N GLY A 386 2.63 -35.01 31.73
CA GLY A 386 1.28 -35.37 31.24
C GLY A 386 0.20 -34.31 31.46
N PHE A 387 0.59 -33.12 31.89
CA PHE A 387 -0.32 -31.99 32.24
C PHE A 387 0.14 -30.70 31.57
N ASP A 388 -0.68 -29.66 31.63
CA ASP A 388 -0.33 -28.29 31.24
C ASP A 388 -0.04 -27.46 32.48
N ALA A 389 0.93 -26.54 32.38
CA ALA A 389 1.25 -25.56 33.40
C ALA A 389 1.37 -24.16 32.81
N TRP A 390 1.07 -23.16 33.63
CA TRP A 390 1.25 -21.76 33.24
C TRP A 390 2.74 -21.38 33.29
N ARG A 391 3.26 -20.93 32.16
CA ARG A 391 4.58 -20.27 32.10
C ARG A 391 4.42 -18.79 31.85
N SER A 392 4.89 -17.97 32.80
CA SER A 392 4.88 -16.53 32.69
C SER A 392 5.96 -16.05 31.73
N ALA A 393 5.59 -15.18 30.79
CA ALA A 393 6.54 -14.35 30.07
C ALA A 393 7.11 -13.25 30.98
N LEU A 394 8.21 -12.61 30.59
CA LEU A 394 8.70 -11.41 31.29
C LEU A 394 7.62 -10.34 31.23
N PRO A 395 7.26 -9.71 32.35
CA PRO A 395 6.33 -8.58 32.34
C PRO A 395 6.87 -7.43 31.50
N VAL A 396 5.97 -6.77 30.77
CA VAL A 396 6.32 -5.61 29.96
C VAL A 396 5.59 -4.40 30.49
N THR A 397 6.31 -3.31 30.72
CA THR A 397 5.73 -2.00 31.01
C THR A 397 5.63 -1.21 29.73
N VAL A 398 4.41 -0.85 29.35
CA VAL A 398 4.07 -0.02 28.19
C VAL A 398 3.85 1.41 28.67
N TYR A 399 4.61 2.34 28.16
CA TYR A 399 4.41 3.77 28.32
C TYR A 399 3.77 4.35 27.08
N ALA A 400 2.73 5.15 27.25
CA ALA A 400 2.07 5.83 26.15
C ALA A 400 1.78 7.28 26.51
N VAL A 401 2.16 8.22 25.64
CA VAL A 401 1.96 9.65 25.83
C VAL A 401 1.62 10.35 24.52
N ARG A 402 0.81 11.39 24.59
CA ARG A 402 0.52 12.27 23.45
C ARG A 402 1.26 13.61 23.65
N LYS A 403 1.97 14.05 22.61
CA LYS A 403 2.62 15.37 22.62
C LYS A 403 1.56 16.46 22.62
N PRO A 404 1.66 17.51 23.46
CA PRO A 404 0.74 18.64 23.40
C PRO A 404 0.67 19.26 22.00
N MET A 405 -0.49 19.91 21.71
CA MET A 405 -0.71 20.67 20.48
C MET A 405 0.11 21.94 20.45
#